data_94e35cc5c64de7e57506f4faac73c2c3
#
_entry.id   94e35cc5c64de7e57506f4faac73c2c3
#
_cell.length_a   1.000
_cell.length_b   1.000
_cell.length_c   1.000
_cell.angle_alpha   90.00
_cell.angle_beta   90.00
_cell.angle_gamma   90.00
#
_symmetry.space_group_name_H-M   'P 1'
#
loop_
_entity.id
_entity.type
_entity.pdbx_description
1 polymer ?
#
loop_
_entity_poly.entity_id
_entity_poly.type
_entity_poly.pdbx_seq_one_letter_code
_entity_poly.pdbx_strand_id
1 'polypeptide(L)'
;MKTKRMNVQWIKSVTILIMIVTIYKIMSNLDVYGIACSLLVVALVLSISYARNQARKDIEMMKSSKTRSLQFEYIPRKTRRFNVLKLEELRAMDPFAFERYVAKILQLHGFSDAYATQEGGDGGKDVIFTIDGKLYYSECKRFGANHSVGRPIVQKLVGSALADNAIPYAIFTTGRFTKEAIEEAKKTGVKCIGPVQLLDMIERAEKAEREKQVESTELNTSVSSN
;
A
#
# COMPACT_ATOMS: atom_id res chain seq x y z
N MET A 1 -16.26 -42.82 4.79
CA MET A 1 -15.45 -42.69 6.02
C MET A 1 -15.33 -41.21 6.38
N LYS A 2 -15.99 -40.77 7.47
CA LYS A 2 -15.91 -39.39 7.95
C LYS A 2 -14.69 -39.26 8.86
N THR A 3 -13.63 -38.63 8.41
CA THR A 3 -12.48 -38.28 9.26
C THR A 3 -12.92 -37.23 10.28
N LYS A 4 -12.92 -37.63 11.56
CA LYS A 4 -13.24 -36.85 12.73
C LYS A 4 -12.21 -35.70 12.82
N ARG A 5 -12.56 -34.46 12.51
CA ARG A 5 -11.73 -33.30 12.78
C ARG A 5 -11.48 -33.22 14.29
N MET A 6 -10.29 -33.57 14.72
CA MET A 6 -9.87 -33.42 16.11
C MET A 6 -9.93 -31.94 16.47
N ASN A 7 -10.57 -31.64 17.58
CA ASN A 7 -10.81 -30.28 18.05
C ASN A 7 -9.47 -29.63 18.44
N VAL A 8 -8.96 -28.76 17.58
CA VAL A 8 -7.68 -28.05 17.74
C VAL A 8 -7.62 -27.25 19.06
N GLN A 9 -8.78 -26.82 19.59
CA GLN A 9 -8.91 -26.18 20.89
C GLN A 9 -8.49 -27.12 22.03
N TRP A 10 -8.92 -28.37 22.00
CA TRP A 10 -8.62 -29.35 23.04
C TRP A 10 -7.13 -29.70 23.08
N ILE A 11 -6.50 -29.84 21.92
CA ILE A 11 -5.03 -30.09 21.84
C ILE A 11 -4.25 -28.91 22.44
N LYS A 12 -4.66 -27.67 22.16
CA LYS A 12 -4.03 -26.48 22.75
C LYS A 12 -4.16 -26.45 24.28
N SER A 13 -5.30 -26.80 24.82
CA SER A 13 -5.53 -26.83 26.25
C SER A 13 -4.71 -27.92 26.95
N VAL A 14 -4.57 -29.09 26.35
CA VAL A 14 -3.74 -30.19 26.87
C VAL A 14 -2.25 -29.83 26.83
N THR A 15 -1.78 -29.23 25.75
CA THR A 15 -0.36 -28.79 25.67
C THR A 15 -0.03 -27.69 26.67
N ILE A 16 -0.95 -26.76 26.94
CA ILE A 16 -0.78 -25.73 27.98
C ILE A 16 -0.72 -26.37 29.36
N LEU A 17 -1.59 -27.33 29.66
CA LEU A 17 -1.62 -28.02 30.94
C LEU A 17 -0.32 -28.82 31.19
N ILE A 18 0.17 -29.54 30.18
CA ILE A 18 1.45 -30.27 30.25
C ILE A 18 2.61 -29.30 30.49
N MET A 19 2.62 -28.16 29.79
CA MET A 19 3.63 -27.11 30.02
C MET A 19 3.60 -26.58 31.45
N ILE A 20 2.44 -26.30 32.02
CA ILE A 20 2.30 -25.80 33.39
C ILE A 20 2.83 -26.83 34.40
N VAL A 21 2.47 -28.12 34.25
CA VAL A 21 2.91 -29.19 35.13
C VAL A 21 4.43 -29.40 35.06
N THR A 22 5.01 -29.36 33.86
CA THR A 22 6.48 -29.48 33.68
C THR A 22 7.22 -28.28 34.26
N ILE A 23 6.70 -27.06 34.06
CA ILE A 23 7.28 -25.85 34.69
C ILE A 23 7.21 -25.93 36.19
N TYR A 24 6.08 -26.34 36.78
CA TYR A 24 5.95 -26.50 38.23
C TYR A 24 6.95 -27.52 38.80
N LYS A 25 7.12 -28.66 38.12
CA LYS A 25 8.05 -29.71 38.52
C LYS A 25 9.52 -29.27 38.42
N ILE A 26 9.85 -28.45 37.41
CA ILE A 26 11.19 -27.85 37.25
C ILE A 26 11.42 -26.80 38.35
N MET A 27 10.44 -25.93 38.60
CA MET A 27 10.57 -24.84 39.62
C MET A 27 10.71 -25.37 41.04
N SER A 28 10.10 -26.51 41.38
CA SER A 28 10.19 -27.12 42.72
C SER A 28 11.57 -27.69 43.07
N ASN A 29 12.45 -27.88 42.05
CA ASN A 29 13.80 -28.44 42.21
C ASN A 29 14.93 -27.46 41.83
N LEU A 30 14.63 -26.19 41.60
CA LEU A 30 15.60 -25.18 41.17
C LEU A 30 16.03 -24.29 42.37
N ASP A 31 17.31 -24.04 42.45
CA ASP A 31 17.89 -22.99 43.30
C ASP A 31 17.57 -21.59 42.75
N VAL A 32 17.93 -20.53 43.47
CA VAL A 32 17.62 -19.14 43.11
C VAL A 32 18.09 -18.78 41.69
N TYR A 33 19.23 -19.31 41.25
CA TYR A 33 19.77 -19.06 39.91
C TYR A 33 18.93 -19.74 38.80
N GLY A 34 18.46 -20.95 39.07
CA GLY A 34 17.58 -21.67 38.15
C GLY A 34 16.22 -20.97 37.98
N ILE A 35 15.67 -20.37 39.04
CA ILE A 35 14.45 -19.57 38.98
C ILE A 35 14.66 -18.31 38.10
N ALA A 36 15.78 -17.60 38.32
CA ALA A 36 16.10 -16.42 37.52
C ALA A 36 16.28 -16.73 36.05
N CYS A 37 16.98 -17.83 35.70
CA CYS A 37 17.11 -18.26 34.30
C CYS A 37 15.78 -18.65 33.68
N SER A 38 14.89 -19.33 34.41
CA SER A 38 13.56 -19.68 33.88
C SER A 38 12.69 -18.47 33.62
N LEU A 39 12.74 -17.44 34.45
CA LEU A 39 12.04 -16.16 34.24
C LEU A 39 12.56 -15.42 33.01
N LEU A 40 13.89 -15.42 32.79
CA LEU A 40 14.48 -14.84 31.57
C LEU A 40 14.02 -15.54 30.31
N VAL A 41 13.96 -16.87 30.32
CA VAL A 41 13.46 -17.64 29.17
C VAL A 41 11.97 -17.33 28.89
N VAL A 42 11.15 -17.24 29.94
CA VAL A 42 9.73 -16.86 29.81
C VAL A 42 9.60 -15.45 29.22
N ALA A 43 10.37 -14.48 29.73
CA ALA A 43 10.38 -13.11 29.22
C ALA A 43 10.79 -13.05 27.73
N LEU A 44 11.80 -13.83 27.34
CA LEU A 44 12.25 -13.94 25.95
C LEU A 44 11.15 -14.52 25.05
N VAL A 45 10.49 -15.60 25.47
CA VAL A 45 9.39 -16.21 24.71
C VAL A 45 8.20 -15.25 24.58
N LEU A 46 7.87 -14.51 25.63
CA LEU A 46 6.80 -13.51 25.59
C LEU A 46 7.17 -12.35 24.64
N SER A 47 8.40 -11.88 24.65
CA SER A 47 8.86 -10.80 23.77
C SER A 47 8.83 -11.23 22.29
N ILE A 48 9.28 -12.45 21.99
CA ILE A 48 9.20 -13.03 20.64
C ILE A 48 7.73 -13.19 20.20
N SER A 49 6.87 -13.65 21.09
CA SER A 49 5.43 -13.81 20.81
C SER A 49 4.75 -12.47 20.57
N TYR A 50 5.11 -11.45 21.34
CA TYR A 50 4.64 -10.07 21.15
C TYR A 50 5.09 -9.51 19.80
N ALA A 51 6.38 -9.64 19.46
CA ALA A 51 6.93 -9.18 18.18
C ALA A 51 6.26 -9.89 16.99
N ARG A 52 6.02 -11.21 17.09
CA ARG A 52 5.28 -11.98 16.08
C ARG A 52 3.82 -11.53 15.93
N ASN A 53 3.16 -11.21 17.05
CA ASN A 53 1.76 -10.73 17.02
C ASN A 53 1.68 -9.34 16.43
N GLN A 54 2.66 -8.47 16.71
CA GLN A 54 2.76 -7.15 16.11
C GLN A 54 3.01 -7.25 14.59
N ALA A 55 3.94 -8.09 14.18
CA ALA A 55 4.19 -8.34 12.76
C ALA A 55 2.96 -8.92 12.02
N ARG A 56 2.17 -9.78 12.69
CA ARG A 56 0.90 -10.28 12.13
C ARG A 56 -0.15 -9.18 11.97
N LYS A 57 -0.29 -8.29 12.96
CA LYS A 57 -1.18 -7.12 12.88
C LYS A 57 -0.75 -6.19 11.75
N ASP A 58 0.54 -5.97 11.57
CA ASP A 58 1.08 -5.16 10.48
C ASP A 58 0.80 -5.80 9.10
N ILE A 59 0.92 -7.12 9.00
CA ILE A 59 0.55 -7.88 7.78
C ILE A 59 -0.96 -7.85 7.53
N GLU A 60 -1.80 -7.95 8.56
CA GLU A 60 -3.26 -7.85 8.44
C GLU A 60 -3.70 -6.43 8.11
N MET A 61 -3.07 -5.41 8.68
CA MET A 61 -3.28 -4.00 8.29
C MET A 61 -2.82 -3.76 6.84
N MET A 62 -1.69 -4.32 6.42
CA MET A 62 -1.28 -4.31 5.01
C MET A 62 -2.28 -5.03 4.10
N LYS A 63 -2.88 -6.14 4.52
CA LYS A 63 -3.95 -6.82 3.79
C LYS A 63 -5.24 -6.00 3.77
N SER A 64 -5.62 -5.36 4.87
CA SER A 64 -6.81 -4.51 5.00
C SER A 64 -6.66 -3.20 4.21
N SER A 65 -5.50 -2.56 4.25
CA SER A 65 -5.19 -1.41 3.39
C SER A 65 -5.11 -1.82 1.90
N LYS A 66 -4.67 -3.06 1.61
CA LYS A 66 -4.70 -3.64 0.26
C LYS A 66 -6.13 -3.86 -0.26
N THR A 67 -7.11 -4.02 0.62
CA THR A 67 -8.54 -4.15 0.24
C THR A 67 -9.22 -2.77 0.12
N ARG A 68 -8.73 -1.74 0.82
CA ARG A 68 -9.18 -0.35 0.68
C ARG A 68 -8.41 0.45 -0.38
N SER A 69 -7.16 0.05 -0.67
CA SER A 69 -6.41 0.63 -1.78
C SER A 69 -7.03 0.15 -3.07
N LEU A 70 -7.84 1.03 -3.70
CA LEU A 70 -8.28 0.94 -5.07
C LEU A 70 -8.20 -0.50 -5.60
N GLN A 71 -9.30 -1.24 -5.49
CA GLN A 71 -9.48 -2.49 -6.18
C GLN A 71 -9.39 -2.17 -7.67
N PHE A 72 -8.15 -2.09 -8.19
CA PHE A 72 -7.92 -2.13 -9.62
C PHE A 72 -8.24 -3.55 -10.06
N GLU A 73 -9.53 -3.86 -10.01
CA GLU A 73 -10.08 -5.02 -10.65
C GLU A 73 -9.65 -4.94 -12.12
N TYR A 74 -8.96 -5.97 -12.56
CA TYR A 74 -8.66 -6.16 -13.99
C TYR A 74 -9.98 -6.05 -14.74
N ILE A 75 -10.26 -4.87 -15.29
CA ILE A 75 -11.43 -4.64 -16.14
C ILE A 75 -11.10 -5.29 -17.48
N PRO A 76 -11.81 -6.38 -17.86
CA PRO A 76 -11.61 -6.99 -19.14
C PRO A 76 -11.78 -5.93 -20.23
N ARG A 77 -10.93 -5.97 -21.25
CA ARG A 77 -10.88 -5.08 -22.41
C ARG A 77 -12.23 -5.00 -23.14
N LYS A 78 -13.24 -4.36 -22.57
CA LYS A 78 -14.29 -3.75 -23.35
C LYS A 78 -13.70 -2.45 -23.87
N THR A 79 -13.56 -2.34 -25.17
CA THR A 79 -13.09 -1.22 -25.97
C THR A 79 -13.58 0.13 -25.41
N ARG A 80 -12.92 0.66 -24.37
CA ARG A 80 -13.02 2.06 -24.04
C ARG A 80 -12.29 2.81 -25.16
N ARG A 81 -12.98 3.70 -25.84
CA ARG A 81 -12.36 4.70 -26.70
C ARG A 81 -11.35 5.43 -25.81
N PHE A 82 -10.07 5.09 -25.98
CA PHE A 82 -8.99 5.82 -25.33
C PHE A 82 -9.18 7.29 -25.69
N ASN A 83 -9.22 8.16 -24.71
CA ASN A 83 -9.12 9.58 -24.96
C ASN A 83 -7.66 9.87 -25.32
N VAL A 84 -7.34 9.64 -26.59
CA VAL A 84 -5.99 9.83 -27.14
C VAL A 84 -5.52 11.27 -26.93
N LEU A 85 -6.43 12.24 -27.04
CA LEU A 85 -6.12 13.66 -26.82
C LEU A 85 -5.66 13.89 -25.39
N LYS A 86 -6.34 13.33 -24.40
CA LYS A 86 -5.95 13.47 -22.99
C LYS A 86 -4.57 12.88 -22.69
N LEU A 87 -4.24 11.74 -23.31
CA LEU A 87 -2.92 11.13 -23.13
C LEU A 87 -1.80 11.99 -23.76
N GLU A 88 -2.05 12.59 -24.92
CA GLU A 88 -1.09 13.50 -25.55
C GLU A 88 -0.93 14.80 -24.74
N GLU A 89 -2.00 15.33 -24.15
CA GLU A 89 -1.93 16.45 -23.21
C GLU A 89 -1.01 16.11 -22.02
N LEU A 90 -1.19 14.91 -21.41
CA LEU A 90 -0.33 14.46 -20.33
C LEU A 90 1.14 14.31 -20.73
N ARG A 91 1.39 13.84 -21.95
CA ARG A 91 2.73 13.71 -22.53
C ARG A 91 3.38 15.05 -22.84
N ALA A 92 2.58 16.08 -23.13
CA ALA A 92 3.05 17.42 -23.43
C ALA A 92 3.29 18.27 -22.14
N MET A 93 2.77 17.84 -20.99
CA MET A 93 2.99 18.55 -19.73
C MET A 93 4.48 18.67 -19.41
N ASP A 94 4.84 19.71 -18.67
CA ASP A 94 6.11 19.76 -17.97
C ASP A 94 6.21 18.59 -16.96
N PRO A 95 7.39 17.97 -16.73
CA PRO A 95 7.54 16.85 -15.79
C PRO A 95 6.99 17.16 -14.39
N PHE A 96 7.30 18.31 -13.81
CA PHE A 96 6.82 18.71 -12.49
C PHE A 96 5.32 19.02 -12.49
N ALA A 97 4.78 19.56 -13.60
CA ALA A 97 3.35 19.73 -13.77
C ALA A 97 2.63 18.35 -13.79
N PHE A 98 3.23 17.35 -14.39
CA PHE A 98 2.70 15.98 -14.39
C PHE A 98 2.70 15.38 -12.97
N GLU A 99 3.74 15.57 -12.19
CA GLU A 99 3.83 15.14 -10.79
C GLU A 99 2.74 15.79 -9.93
N ARG A 100 2.58 17.12 -10.02
CA ARG A 100 1.49 17.85 -9.35
C ARG A 100 0.10 17.37 -9.78
N TYR A 101 -0.05 17.04 -11.05
CA TYR A 101 -1.30 16.51 -11.57
C TYR A 101 -1.60 15.11 -10.99
N VAL A 102 -0.61 14.23 -10.91
CA VAL A 102 -0.76 12.91 -10.26
C VAL A 102 -1.11 13.06 -8.80
N ALA A 103 -0.46 13.98 -8.06
CA ALA A 103 -0.81 14.28 -6.67
C ALA A 103 -2.28 14.73 -6.54
N LYS A 104 -2.76 15.62 -7.42
CA LYS A 104 -4.17 16.04 -7.48
C LYS A 104 -5.12 14.87 -7.73
N ILE A 105 -4.79 13.98 -8.66
CA ILE A 105 -5.58 12.76 -8.92
C ILE A 105 -5.63 11.86 -7.68
N LEU A 106 -4.52 11.68 -6.98
CA LEU A 106 -4.49 10.92 -5.73
C LEU A 106 -5.37 11.55 -4.65
N GLN A 107 -5.35 12.89 -4.50
CA GLN A 107 -6.24 13.62 -3.59
C GLN A 107 -7.73 13.33 -3.90
N LEU A 108 -8.11 13.38 -5.16
CA LEU A 108 -9.48 13.09 -5.60
C LEU A 108 -9.87 11.62 -5.39
N HIS A 109 -8.90 10.73 -5.29
CA HIS A 109 -9.08 9.32 -4.91
C HIS A 109 -9.02 9.06 -3.40
N GLY A 110 -9.03 10.09 -2.56
CA GLY A 110 -9.12 9.98 -1.11
C GLY A 110 -7.79 10.03 -0.36
N PHE A 111 -6.66 10.26 -1.04
CA PHE A 111 -5.37 10.53 -0.41
C PHE A 111 -5.21 12.05 -0.24
N SER A 112 -5.98 12.63 0.67
CA SER A 112 -6.18 14.08 0.80
C SER A 112 -4.90 14.88 1.08
N ASP A 113 -3.87 14.25 1.64
CA ASP A 113 -2.56 14.81 1.95
C ASP A 113 -1.50 14.57 0.87
N ALA A 114 -1.89 13.98 -0.29
CA ALA A 114 -0.95 13.74 -1.37
C ALA A 114 -0.40 15.07 -1.94
N TYR A 115 0.91 15.15 -2.07
CA TYR A 115 1.58 16.31 -2.65
C TYR A 115 2.79 15.89 -3.51
N ALA A 116 3.11 16.71 -4.52
CA ALA A 116 4.34 16.55 -5.29
C ALA A 116 5.52 17.14 -4.51
N THR A 117 6.66 16.49 -4.58
CA THR A 117 7.91 17.00 -3.97
C THR A 117 8.41 18.25 -4.69
N GLN A 118 9.33 18.98 -4.04
CA GLN A 118 9.95 20.14 -4.68
C GLN A 118 10.93 19.72 -5.77
N GLU A 119 11.12 20.62 -6.74
CA GLU A 119 12.08 20.44 -7.83
C GLU A 119 13.50 20.26 -7.30
N GLY A 120 14.13 19.15 -7.66
CA GLY A 120 15.56 18.87 -7.45
C GLY A 120 15.88 17.96 -6.26
N GLY A 121 16.54 16.84 -6.56
CA GLY A 121 17.21 16.01 -5.55
C GLY A 121 16.34 15.09 -4.68
N ASP A 122 15.09 14.85 -5.06
CA ASP A 122 14.10 14.08 -4.30
C ASP A 122 14.39 12.56 -4.12
N GLY A 123 15.50 12.10 -4.69
CA GLY A 123 15.93 10.69 -4.54
C GLY A 123 15.04 9.68 -5.26
N GLY A 124 14.06 10.10 -6.08
CA GLY A 124 13.14 9.21 -6.80
C GLY A 124 11.81 9.00 -6.07
N LYS A 125 11.34 10.04 -5.42
CA LYS A 125 10.03 10.15 -4.80
C LYS A 125 9.39 11.45 -5.26
N ASP A 126 8.52 11.35 -6.26
CA ASP A 126 7.92 12.53 -6.89
C ASP A 126 6.59 12.91 -6.23
N VAL A 127 5.87 11.94 -5.64
CA VAL A 127 4.64 12.19 -4.88
C VAL A 127 4.67 11.44 -3.55
N ILE A 128 4.30 12.14 -2.50
CA ILE A 128 4.26 11.65 -1.11
C ILE A 128 2.85 11.81 -0.56
N PHE A 129 2.39 10.82 0.22
CA PHE A 129 1.13 10.87 0.97
C PHE A 129 1.16 9.90 2.14
N THR A 130 0.16 9.99 3.03
CA THR A 130 0.06 9.18 4.24
C THR A 130 -1.19 8.31 4.22
N ILE A 131 -1.08 7.06 4.65
CA ILE A 131 -2.21 6.18 4.95
C ILE A 131 -1.98 5.57 6.32
N ASP A 132 -2.94 5.75 7.23
CA ASP A 132 -2.88 5.21 8.60
C ASP A 132 -1.55 5.55 9.32
N GLY A 133 -1.06 6.79 9.14
CA GLY A 133 0.17 7.30 9.74
C GLY A 133 1.48 6.78 9.12
N LYS A 134 1.41 6.04 8.01
CA LYS A 134 2.58 5.55 7.27
C LYS A 134 2.79 6.35 6.00
N LEU A 135 4.04 6.72 5.72
CA LEU A 135 4.42 7.42 4.49
C LEU A 135 4.45 6.47 3.29
N TYR A 136 3.93 6.97 2.17
CA TYR A 136 3.92 6.27 0.89
C TYR A 136 4.58 7.13 -0.18
N TYR A 137 5.43 6.52 -1.00
CA TYR A 137 6.16 7.18 -2.06
C TYR A 137 5.73 6.66 -3.43
N SER A 138 5.59 7.57 -4.37
CA SER A 138 5.34 7.26 -5.78
C SER A 138 6.34 7.99 -6.67
N GLU A 139 6.67 7.37 -7.77
CA GLU A 139 7.51 7.92 -8.85
C GLU A 139 6.65 8.24 -10.06
N CYS A 140 6.93 9.33 -10.76
CA CYS A 140 6.24 9.77 -11.96
C CYS A 140 7.19 9.81 -13.14
N LYS A 141 6.82 9.19 -14.26
CA LYS A 141 7.60 9.21 -15.49
C LYS A 141 6.75 9.60 -16.68
N ARG A 142 6.76 10.90 -16.99
CA ARG A 142 6.12 11.45 -18.18
C ARG A 142 6.94 11.07 -19.43
N PHE A 143 6.66 9.89 -19.95
CA PHE A 143 7.35 9.32 -21.11
C PHE A 143 6.50 9.39 -22.37
N GLY A 144 7.14 9.59 -23.51
CA GLY A 144 6.50 9.40 -24.82
C GLY A 144 6.15 7.92 -25.07
N ALA A 145 5.33 7.68 -26.11
CA ALA A 145 4.78 6.36 -26.42
C ALA A 145 5.84 5.24 -26.60
N ASN A 146 7.05 5.61 -27.00
CA ASN A 146 8.14 4.66 -27.28
C ASN A 146 9.11 4.49 -26.12
N HIS A 147 8.92 5.21 -25.01
CA HIS A 147 9.76 5.11 -23.83
C HIS A 147 9.13 4.20 -22.78
N SER A 148 9.98 3.51 -22.03
CA SER A 148 9.54 2.53 -21.05
C SER A 148 10.22 2.72 -19.70
N VAL A 149 9.45 2.50 -18.63
CA VAL A 149 9.95 2.34 -17.27
C VAL A 149 10.63 0.98 -17.17
N GLY A 150 11.92 0.97 -16.87
CA GLY A 150 12.72 -0.23 -16.65
C GLY A 150 12.82 -0.62 -15.17
N ARG A 151 13.36 -1.81 -14.89
CA ARG A 151 13.64 -2.32 -13.55
C ARG A 151 14.38 -1.32 -12.64
N PRO A 152 15.42 -0.58 -13.11
CA PRO A 152 16.13 0.35 -12.24
C PRO A 152 15.26 1.44 -11.62
N ILE A 153 14.20 1.90 -12.31
CA ILE A 153 13.27 2.90 -11.77
C ILE A 153 12.47 2.31 -10.61
N VAL A 154 12.03 1.05 -10.73
CA VAL A 154 11.33 0.35 -9.63
C VAL A 154 12.24 0.22 -8.42
N GLN A 155 13.49 -0.23 -8.64
CA GLN A 155 14.49 -0.41 -7.58
C GLN A 155 14.85 0.91 -6.90
N LYS A 156 14.94 2.02 -7.67
CA LYS A 156 15.18 3.36 -7.13
C LYS A 156 14.08 3.78 -6.17
N LEU A 157 12.80 3.64 -6.56
CA LEU A 157 11.67 3.95 -5.69
C LEU A 157 11.68 3.10 -4.42
N VAL A 158 11.93 1.80 -4.54
CA VAL A 158 12.01 0.88 -3.39
C VAL A 158 13.15 1.27 -2.46
N GLY A 159 14.34 1.55 -3.01
CA GLY A 159 15.50 1.97 -2.23
C GLY A 159 15.28 3.29 -1.48
N SER A 160 14.68 4.28 -2.15
CA SER A 160 14.32 5.57 -1.56
C SER A 160 13.31 5.42 -0.43
N ALA A 161 12.27 4.62 -0.64
CA ALA A 161 11.25 4.36 0.37
C ALA A 161 11.84 3.65 1.61
N LEU A 162 12.68 2.65 1.41
CA LEU A 162 13.34 1.93 2.50
C LEU A 162 14.27 2.83 3.32
N ALA A 163 15.03 3.71 2.66
CA ALA A 163 15.93 4.65 3.33
C ALA A 163 15.19 5.60 4.29
N ASP A 164 13.97 5.97 3.96
CA ASP A 164 13.14 6.90 4.74
C ASP A 164 12.08 6.19 5.61
N ASN A 165 12.16 4.86 5.74
CA ASN A 165 11.16 4.04 6.43
C ASN A 165 9.72 4.25 5.89
N ALA A 166 9.61 4.54 4.59
CA ALA A 166 8.37 4.69 3.86
C ALA A 166 8.00 3.43 3.07
N ILE A 167 6.81 3.41 2.48
CA ILE A 167 6.31 2.30 1.69
C ILE A 167 6.29 2.70 0.20
N PRO A 168 6.95 1.95 -0.70
CA PRO A 168 6.86 2.22 -2.11
C PRO A 168 5.45 1.87 -2.62
N TYR A 169 4.76 2.83 -3.24
CA TYR A 169 3.36 2.65 -3.62
C TYR A 169 3.18 2.35 -5.11
N ALA A 170 3.54 3.30 -5.97
CA ALA A 170 3.27 3.19 -7.40
C ALA A 170 4.28 3.94 -8.26
N ILE A 171 4.38 3.50 -9.52
CA ILE A 171 5.02 4.27 -10.58
C ILE A 171 3.94 4.65 -11.59
N PHE A 172 3.75 5.95 -11.80
CA PHE A 172 2.83 6.52 -12.78
C PHE A 172 3.59 6.86 -14.06
N THR A 173 3.10 6.41 -15.21
CA THR A 173 3.74 6.76 -16.49
C THR A 173 2.76 6.92 -17.63
N THR A 174 3.08 7.85 -18.53
CA THR A 174 2.44 8.01 -19.84
C THR A 174 3.09 7.16 -20.93
N GLY A 175 4.18 6.45 -20.60
CA GLY A 175 4.88 5.47 -21.44
C GLY A 175 4.45 4.03 -21.17
N ARG A 176 5.40 3.11 -21.29
CA ARG A 176 5.17 1.68 -21.07
C ARG A 176 6.00 1.18 -19.89
N PHE A 177 5.75 -0.05 -19.45
CA PHE A 177 6.62 -0.79 -18.55
C PHE A 177 7.31 -1.93 -19.31
N THR A 178 8.59 -2.16 -19.03
CA THR A 178 9.28 -3.37 -19.49
C THR A 178 8.79 -4.58 -18.71
N LYS A 179 9.00 -5.77 -19.26
CA LYS A 179 8.65 -7.03 -18.57
C LYS A 179 9.38 -7.14 -17.22
N GLU A 180 10.65 -6.80 -17.20
CA GLU A 180 11.52 -6.85 -16.02
C GLU A 180 11.06 -5.84 -14.94
N ALA A 181 10.55 -4.67 -15.34
CA ALA A 181 9.97 -3.70 -14.41
C ALA A 181 8.69 -4.24 -13.75
N ILE A 182 7.81 -4.88 -14.54
CA ILE A 182 6.58 -5.48 -14.03
C ILE A 182 6.89 -6.63 -13.07
N GLU A 183 7.88 -7.47 -13.38
CA GLU A 183 8.31 -8.57 -12.50
C GLU A 183 8.89 -8.05 -11.19
N GLU A 184 9.72 -7.00 -11.24
CA GLU A 184 10.29 -6.37 -10.05
C GLU A 184 9.22 -5.70 -9.19
N ALA A 185 8.29 -4.98 -9.82
CA ALA A 185 7.18 -4.34 -9.15
C ALA A 185 6.27 -5.35 -8.43
N LYS A 186 6.02 -6.52 -9.04
CA LYS A 186 5.28 -7.62 -8.38
C LYS A 186 5.98 -8.16 -7.13
N LYS A 187 7.31 -8.28 -7.15
CA LYS A 187 8.10 -8.76 -6.01
C LYS A 187 8.09 -7.78 -4.86
N THR A 188 8.14 -6.49 -5.17
CA THR A 188 8.28 -5.39 -4.20
C THR A 188 6.94 -4.79 -3.76
N GLY A 189 5.83 -5.20 -4.39
CA GLY A 189 4.49 -4.66 -4.10
C GLY A 189 4.21 -3.29 -4.73
N VAL A 190 5.11 -2.77 -5.57
CA VAL A 190 4.93 -1.50 -6.31
C VAL A 190 3.85 -1.67 -7.37
N LYS A 191 2.95 -0.69 -7.49
CA LYS A 191 1.92 -0.68 -8.53
C LYS A 191 2.46 -0.04 -9.82
N CYS A 192 2.20 -0.69 -10.95
CA CYS A 192 2.51 -0.16 -12.28
C CYS A 192 1.26 0.52 -12.85
N ILE A 193 1.23 1.85 -12.84
CA ILE A 193 0.12 2.67 -13.36
C ILE A 193 0.54 3.21 -14.74
N GLY A 194 0.19 2.47 -15.77
CA GLY A 194 0.43 2.85 -17.16
C GLY A 194 -0.71 3.73 -17.73
N PRO A 195 -0.63 4.08 -19.04
CA PRO A 195 -1.59 4.99 -19.67
C PRO A 195 -3.06 4.60 -19.48
N VAL A 196 -3.38 3.31 -19.57
CA VAL A 196 -4.76 2.80 -19.44
C VAL A 196 -5.31 3.06 -18.06
N GLN A 197 -4.55 2.64 -17.04
CA GLN A 197 -4.94 2.79 -15.63
C GLN A 197 -4.97 4.27 -15.22
N LEU A 198 -4.01 5.06 -15.70
CA LEU A 198 -3.93 6.49 -15.41
C LEU A 198 -5.16 7.23 -15.96
N LEU A 199 -5.55 6.96 -17.23
CA LEU A 199 -6.75 7.56 -17.82
C LEU A 199 -8.04 7.12 -17.11
N ASP A 200 -8.14 5.87 -16.66
CA ASP A 200 -9.28 5.40 -15.88
C ASP A 200 -9.36 6.12 -14.51
N MET A 201 -8.21 6.32 -13.85
CA MET A 201 -8.15 7.11 -12.61
C MET A 201 -8.61 8.56 -12.83
N ILE A 202 -8.14 9.19 -13.88
CA ILE A 202 -8.53 10.57 -14.24
C ILE A 202 -10.04 10.66 -14.47
N GLU A 203 -10.59 9.77 -15.29
CA GLU A 203 -12.03 9.75 -15.59
C GLU A 203 -12.90 9.61 -14.33
N ARG A 204 -12.50 8.73 -13.42
CA ARG A 204 -13.21 8.53 -12.13
C ARG A 204 -13.10 9.75 -11.24
N ALA A 205 -11.93 10.37 -11.16
CA ALA A 205 -11.71 11.58 -10.37
C ALA A 205 -12.55 12.75 -10.90
N GLU A 206 -12.53 12.99 -12.20
CA GLU A 206 -13.32 14.05 -12.86
C GLU A 206 -14.83 13.82 -12.72
N LYS A 207 -15.27 12.56 -12.73
CA LYS A 207 -16.68 12.21 -12.50
C LYS A 207 -17.10 12.52 -11.07
N ALA A 208 -16.31 12.10 -10.08
CA ALA A 208 -16.58 12.36 -8.67
C ALA A 208 -16.58 13.87 -8.34
N GLU A 209 -15.71 14.64 -8.98
CA GLU A 209 -15.66 16.10 -8.81
C GLU A 209 -16.91 16.78 -9.39
N ARG A 210 -17.38 16.34 -10.58
CA ARG A 210 -18.63 16.84 -11.18
C ARG A 210 -19.86 16.52 -10.31
N GLU A 211 -19.94 15.30 -9.77
CA GLU A 211 -21.05 14.90 -8.90
C GLU A 211 -21.13 15.76 -7.64
N LYS A 212 -19.99 16.06 -7.00
CA LYS A 212 -19.91 16.96 -5.84
C LYS A 212 -20.33 18.41 -6.18
N GLN A 213 -19.97 18.90 -7.37
CA GLN A 213 -20.32 20.25 -7.80
C GLN A 213 -21.84 20.37 -8.04
N VAL A 214 -22.47 19.38 -8.64
CA VAL A 214 -23.93 19.35 -8.84
C VAL A 214 -24.66 19.35 -7.49
N GLU A 215 -24.26 18.48 -6.56
CA GLU A 215 -24.87 18.39 -5.23
C GLU A 215 -24.73 19.71 -4.45
N SER A 216 -23.58 20.36 -4.50
CA SER A 216 -23.35 21.65 -3.84
C SER A 216 -24.19 22.77 -4.45
N THR A 217 -24.46 22.73 -5.77
CA THR A 217 -25.28 23.72 -6.46
C THR A 217 -26.75 23.56 -6.13
N GLU A 218 -27.25 22.33 -6.04
CA GLU A 218 -28.63 22.03 -5.66
C GLU A 218 -28.93 22.44 -4.22
N LEU A 219 -27.99 22.18 -3.28
CA LEU A 219 -28.12 22.65 -1.89
C LEU A 219 -28.21 24.18 -1.79
N ASN A 220 -27.37 24.90 -2.51
CA ASN A 220 -27.38 26.37 -2.48
C ASN A 220 -28.66 26.98 -3.09
N THR A 221 -29.23 26.32 -4.10
CA THR A 221 -30.48 26.77 -4.72
C THR A 221 -31.68 26.54 -3.80
N SER A 222 -31.68 25.46 -3.03
CA SER A 222 -32.74 25.14 -2.06
C SER A 222 -32.74 26.08 -0.82
N VAL A 223 -31.57 26.59 -0.43
CA VAL A 223 -31.42 27.53 0.70
C VAL A 223 -31.79 28.96 0.29
N SER A 224 -31.63 29.35 -0.97
CA SER A 224 -31.97 30.69 -1.45
C SER A 224 -33.47 30.88 -1.83
N SER A 225 -34.26 29.82 -1.81
CA SER A 225 -35.69 29.81 -2.13
C SER A 225 -36.62 29.78 -0.90
N ASN A 226 -36.10 29.83 0.32
CA ASN A 226 -36.78 30.03 1.59
C ASN A 226 -36.46 31.38 2.19
#